data_b179312e595e47218a5ba4ce0fbc701b
#
_entry.id   b179312e595e47218a5ba4ce0fbc701b
#
_cell.length_a   1.000
_cell.length_b   1.000
_cell.length_c   1.000
_cell.angle_alpha   90.00
_cell.angle_beta   90.00
_cell.angle_gamma   90.00
#
_symmetry.space_group_name_H-M   'P 1'
#
loop_
_entity.id
_entity.type
_entity.pdbx_description
1 polymer ?
#
loop_
_entity_poly.entity_id
_entity_poly.type
_entity_poly.pdbx_seq_one_letter_code
_entity_poly.pdbx_strand_id
1 'polypeptide(L)'
;CGHDNILANYAATEWEPFGHEFAGIVTKIGADVQNVAVGDRVAIETSTFNPFSDAALNGRPDLCTDCTDYMKRKKGDTMGFAERTIVPANLVVNIRDLSFEEACILEPMGVAADLILTADIHLNDDVLLLGAGPIGLMAMQMAKKSGARHIYVAQHSRSKARVDLACKFGADDVIFTDKENLEKYPFPRGGVDKVLVTSPPSTIDLATRVTNPGGKVAFLGIGYGDRAKATFDSNIVHLRKISIIGSNAIPALYFPRCIDLLEAGMVDVKSLISHRFKLEDLPTAMAQYLAEKDKAVKAIMVNE
;
A
#
# COMPACT_ATOMS: atom_id res chain seq x y z
N CYS A 1 -2.85 -7.32 -4.78
CA CYS A 1 -1.85 -7.04 -3.71
C CYS A 1 -1.56 -8.29 -2.87
N GLY A 2 -0.75 -8.12 -1.80
CA GLY A 2 -0.54 -9.21 -0.83
C GLY A 2 -1.82 -9.68 -0.16
N HIS A 3 -2.78 -8.79 0.01
CA HIS A 3 -4.10 -9.11 0.56
C HIS A 3 -4.92 -10.00 -0.38
N ASP A 4 -4.94 -9.73 -1.69
CA ASP A 4 -5.62 -10.61 -2.66
C ASP A 4 -5.05 -12.03 -2.63
N ASN A 5 -3.72 -12.16 -2.52
CA ASN A 5 -3.08 -13.46 -2.39
C ASN A 5 -3.48 -14.20 -1.09
N ILE A 6 -3.65 -13.47 0.01
CA ILE A 6 -4.10 -14.06 1.27
C ILE A 6 -5.57 -14.48 1.19
N LEU A 7 -6.43 -13.63 0.63
CA LEU A 7 -7.84 -13.95 0.42
C LEU A 7 -7.99 -15.20 -0.44
N ALA A 8 -7.34 -15.24 -1.60
CA ALA A 8 -7.45 -16.36 -2.53
C ALA A 8 -6.92 -17.70 -1.97
N ASN A 9 -5.87 -17.66 -1.12
CA ASN A 9 -5.21 -18.89 -0.67
C ASN A 9 -5.62 -19.35 0.74
N TYR A 10 -6.15 -18.47 1.59
CA TYR A 10 -6.33 -18.76 3.01
C TYR A 10 -7.67 -18.35 3.60
N ALA A 11 -8.37 -17.40 3.02
CA ALA A 11 -9.59 -16.85 3.60
C ALA A 11 -10.87 -17.24 2.87
N ALA A 12 -10.81 -17.45 1.54
CA ALA A 12 -11.97 -17.84 0.75
C ALA A 12 -12.37 -19.29 1.08
N THR A 13 -13.61 -19.49 1.49
CA THR A 13 -14.21 -20.80 1.78
C THR A 13 -15.16 -21.28 0.69
N GLU A 14 -15.55 -20.37 -0.21
CA GLU A 14 -16.41 -20.61 -1.37
C GLU A 14 -16.00 -19.67 -2.53
N TRP A 15 -16.73 -19.69 -3.63
CA TRP A 15 -16.54 -18.77 -4.74
C TRP A 15 -16.98 -17.35 -4.33
N GLU A 16 -16.02 -16.46 -4.18
CA GLU A 16 -16.22 -15.05 -3.78
C GLU A 16 -15.60 -14.10 -4.81
N PRO A 17 -16.24 -12.93 -5.07
CA PRO A 17 -15.61 -11.90 -5.89
C PRO A 17 -14.41 -11.30 -5.16
N PHE A 18 -13.35 -10.97 -5.90
CA PHE A 18 -12.18 -10.33 -5.33
C PHE A 18 -11.48 -9.38 -6.32
N GLY A 19 -10.44 -8.68 -5.84
CA GLY A 19 -9.76 -7.62 -6.57
C GLY A 19 -10.38 -6.26 -6.30
N HIS A 20 -9.61 -5.36 -5.72
CA HIS A 20 -10.08 -4.04 -5.29
C HIS A 20 -9.20 -2.90 -5.81
N GLU A 21 -8.19 -3.22 -6.59
CA GLU A 21 -7.23 -2.29 -7.19
C GLU A 21 -7.47 -2.27 -8.70
N PHE A 22 -8.34 -1.37 -9.19
CA PHE A 22 -8.70 -1.36 -10.61
C PHE A 22 -9.11 0.01 -11.13
N ALA A 23 -9.03 0.15 -12.44
CA ALA A 23 -9.48 1.31 -13.21
C ALA A 23 -10.22 0.83 -14.47
N GLY A 24 -11.03 1.69 -15.04
CA GLY A 24 -11.81 1.34 -16.20
C GLY A 24 -12.58 2.52 -16.79
N ILE A 25 -13.56 2.20 -17.64
CA ILE A 25 -14.44 3.17 -18.30
C ILE A 25 -15.86 2.98 -17.80
N VAL A 26 -16.52 4.09 -17.47
CA VAL A 26 -17.94 4.09 -17.10
C VAL A 26 -18.77 3.75 -18.32
N THR A 27 -19.49 2.63 -18.30
CA THR A 27 -20.34 2.18 -19.41
C THR A 27 -21.81 2.44 -19.18
N LYS A 28 -22.24 2.60 -17.92
CA LYS A 28 -23.63 2.89 -17.54
C LYS A 28 -23.64 3.57 -16.17
N ILE A 29 -24.60 4.47 -15.96
CA ILE A 29 -24.85 5.15 -14.67
C ILE A 29 -26.28 4.93 -14.22
N GLY A 30 -26.51 4.99 -12.90
CA GLY A 30 -27.85 5.07 -12.32
C GLY A 30 -28.50 6.44 -12.56
N ALA A 31 -29.83 6.52 -12.43
CA ALA A 31 -30.58 7.74 -12.74
C ALA A 31 -30.17 8.95 -11.88
N ASP A 32 -29.76 8.71 -10.62
CA ASP A 32 -29.42 9.76 -9.66
C ASP A 32 -27.91 10.08 -9.58
N VAL A 33 -27.09 9.47 -10.44
CA VAL A 33 -25.64 9.69 -10.47
C VAL A 33 -25.32 11.00 -11.18
N GLN A 34 -24.59 11.90 -10.50
CA GLN A 34 -24.27 13.25 -10.99
C GLN A 34 -22.75 13.52 -11.08
N ASN A 35 -21.92 12.71 -10.45
CA ASN A 35 -20.47 12.95 -10.33
C ASN A 35 -19.63 12.32 -11.45
N VAL A 36 -20.22 11.47 -12.28
CA VAL A 36 -19.55 10.82 -13.42
C VAL A 36 -20.51 10.64 -14.58
N ALA A 37 -19.98 10.53 -15.79
CA ALA A 37 -20.71 10.31 -17.05
C ALA A 37 -20.26 9.02 -17.75
N VAL A 38 -21.08 8.51 -18.65
CA VAL A 38 -20.71 7.41 -19.54
C VAL A 38 -19.54 7.85 -20.41
N GLY A 39 -18.50 7.04 -20.49
CA GLY A 39 -17.24 7.33 -21.18
C GLY A 39 -16.13 7.85 -20.28
N ASP A 40 -16.42 8.26 -19.05
CA ASP A 40 -15.39 8.71 -18.11
C ASP A 40 -14.39 7.61 -17.80
N ARG A 41 -13.12 7.99 -17.72
CA ARG A 41 -11.99 7.15 -17.30
C ARG A 41 -11.81 7.29 -15.79
N VAL A 42 -11.92 6.18 -15.08
CA VAL A 42 -12.06 6.21 -13.62
C VAL A 42 -11.23 5.14 -12.93
N ALA A 43 -10.82 5.42 -11.70
CA ALA A 43 -10.40 4.42 -10.72
C ALA A 43 -11.42 4.36 -9.57
N ILE A 44 -11.38 3.28 -8.79
CA ILE A 44 -12.35 3.05 -7.74
C ILE A 44 -11.63 3.01 -6.39
N GLU A 45 -12.01 3.92 -5.50
CA GLU A 45 -11.63 3.84 -4.10
C GLU A 45 -12.34 2.67 -3.42
N THR A 46 -11.65 1.98 -2.52
CA THR A 46 -12.24 0.81 -1.82
C THR A 46 -13.25 1.21 -0.77
N SER A 47 -13.21 2.45 -0.31
CA SER A 47 -14.14 2.98 0.69
C SER A 47 -14.20 4.50 0.63
N THR A 48 -15.25 5.07 1.18
CA THR A 48 -15.33 6.52 1.44
C THR A 48 -16.08 6.78 2.73
N PHE A 49 -15.76 7.90 3.37
CA PHE A 49 -16.38 8.29 4.65
C PHE A 49 -17.80 8.82 4.48
N ASN A 50 -18.60 8.72 5.54
CA ASN A 50 -19.87 9.42 5.66
C ASN A 50 -19.58 10.88 6.06
N PRO A 51 -19.91 11.90 5.22
CA PRO A 51 -19.66 13.30 5.53
C PRO A 51 -20.45 13.83 6.74
N PHE A 52 -21.48 13.11 7.17
CA PHE A 52 -22.32 13.44 8.32
C PHE A 52 -21.94 12.67 9.59
N SER A 53 -20.89 11.85 9.56
CA SER A 53 -20.40 11.16 10.74
C SER A 53 -19.73 12.15 11.73
N ASP A 54 -19.80 11.85 13.03
CA ASP A 54 -19.14 12.66 14.06
C ASP A 54 -17.65 12.87 13.77
N ALA A 55 -16.97 11.85 13.29
CA ALA A 55 -15.57 11.94 12.91
C ALA A 55 -15.35 12.98 11.80
N ALA A 56 -16.13 12.93 10.71
CA ALA A 56 -16.01 13.87 9.60
C ALA A 56 -16.37 15.29 10.02
N LEU A 57 -17.44 15.48 10.80
CA LEU A 57 -17.88 16.77 11.31
C LEU A 57 -16.84 17.43 12.25
N ASN A 58 -16.03 16.61 12.93
CA ASN A 58 -14.92 17.06 13.77
C ASN A 58 -13.57 17.15 13.01
N GLY A 59 -13.58 17.12 11.69
CA GLY A 59 -12.37 17.28 10.85
C GLY A 59 -11.46 16.04 10.80
N ARG A 60 -11.94 14.88 11.21
CA ARG A 60 -11.22 13.60 11.21
C ARG A 60 -11.95 12.54 10.38
N PRO A 61 -12.18 12.79 9.06
CA PRO A 61 -12.82 11.80 8.18
C PRO A 61 -12.03 10.48 8.12
N ASP A 62 -10.73 10.50 8.37
CA ASP A 62 -9.84 9.36 8.50
C ASP A 62 -10.24 8.37 9.61
N LEU A 63 -11.00 8.82 10.60
CA LEU A 63 -11.51 8.00 11.71
C LEU A 63 -12.98 7.57 11.53
N CYS A 64 -13.58 7.81 10.38
CA CYS A 64 -14.96 7.43 10.12
C CYS A 64 -15.10 5.90 10.08
N THR A 65 -16.00 5.36 10.91
CA THR A 65 -16.32 3.92 10.96
C THR A 65 -17.59 3.58 10.16
N ASP A 66 -18.37 4.59 9.77
CA ASP A 66 -19.56 4.46 8.92
C ASP A 66 -19.18 4.80 7.47
N CYS A 67 -18.46 3.89 6.85
CA CYS A 67 -17.91 4.05 5.51
C CYS A 67 -18.76 3.29 4.48
N THR A 68 -18.90 3.86 3.28
CA THR A 68 -19.25 3.06 2.09
C THR A 68 -18.02 2.17 1.80
N ASP A 69 -18.24 0.86 1.79
CA ASP A 69 -17.15 -0.12 1.71
C ASP A 69 -17.39 -1.07 0.53
N TYR A 70 -16.52 -0.97 -0.47
CA TYR A 70 -16.57 -1.81 -1.67
C TYR A 70 -16.21 -3.27 -1.37
N MET A 71 -15.48 -3.53 -0.30
CA MET A 71 -15.07 -4.89 0.08
C MET A 71 -16.24 -5.73 0.66
N LYS A 72 -17.32 -5.08 1.11
CA LYS A 72 -18.53 -5.77 1.63
C LYS A 72 -19.44 -6.23 0.49
N ARG A 73 -19.01 -7.28 -0.22
CA ARG A 73 -19.75 -7.84 -1.35
C ARG A 73 -20.66 -9.00 -0.95
N LYS A 74 -21.74 -9.19 -1.75
CA LYS A 74 -22.65 -10.31 -1.63
C LYS A 74 -22.32 -11.36 -2.68
N LYS A 75 -22.77 -12.59 -2.45
CA LYS A 75 -22.68 -13.67 -3.44
C LYS A 75 -23.36 -13.23 -4.76
N GLY A 76 -22.64 -13.37 -5.86
CA GLY A 76 -23.10 -12.97 -7.19
C GLY A 76 -22.70 -11.55 -7.62
N ASP A 77 -22.13 -10.74 -6.72
CA ASP A 77 -21.48 -9.48 -7.10
C ASP A 77 -20.18 -9.76 -7.87
N THR A 78 -19.66 -8.75 -8.54
CA THR A 78 -18.33 -8.77 -9.16
C THR A 78 -17.42 -7.73 -8.54
N MET A 79 -16.10 -7.93 -8.62
CA MET A 79 -15.07 -6.99 -8.19
C MET A 79 -14.06 -6.74 -9.33
N GLY A 80 -12.87 -6.28 -9.03
CA GLY A 80 -11.89 -5.82 -10.00
C GLY A 80 -11.37 -6.91 -10.97
N PHE A 81 -11.34 -8.18 -10.57
CA PHE A 81 -11.03 -9.28 -11.49
C PHE A 81 -12.27 -9.73 -12.26
N ALA A 82 -12.80 -8.82 -13.07
CA ALA A 82 -13.94 -9.04 -13.93
C ALA A 82 -13.88 -8.09 -15.14
N GLU A 83 -14.63 -8.42 -16.19
CA GLU A 83 -14.79 -7.52 -17.34
C GLU A 83 -15.61 -6.27 -16.97
N ARG A 84 -16.57 -6.43 -16.07
CA ARG A 84 -17.47 -5.36 -15.61
C ARG A 84 -17.83 -5.56 -14.16
N THR A 85 -18.01 -4.43 -13.47
CA THR A 85 -18.48 -4.42 -12.09
C THR A 85 -19.40 -3.22 -11.84
N ILE A 86 -20.27 -3.35 -10.85
CA ILE A 86 -21.12 -2.24 -10.37
C ILE A 86 -20.50 -1.70 -9.10
N VAL A 87 -20.33 -0.38 -9.05
CA VAL A 87 -19.71 0.30 -7.90
C VAL A 87 -20.60 1.46 -7.43
N PRO A 88 -20.59 1.80 -6.13
CA PRO A 88 -21.20 3.02 -5.64
C PRO A 88 -20.55 4.25 -6.28
N ALA A 89 -21.38 5.21 -6.73
CA ALA A 89 -20.88 6.38 -7.46
C ALA A 89 -19.93 7.26 -6.62
N ASN A 90 -20.09 7.31 -5.31
CA ASN A 90 -19.23 8.06 -4.38
C ASN A 90 -17.84 7.44 -4.18
N LEU A 91 -17.57 6.26 -4.73
CA LEU A 91 -16.25 5.63 -4.76
C LEU A 91 -15.50 5.88 -6.07
N VAL A 92 -16.13 6.51 -7.04
CA VAL A 92 -15.58 6.68 -8.39
C VAL A 92 -14.79 7.98 -8.49
N VAL A 93 -13.52 7.87 -8.90
CA VAL A 93 -12.61 9.02 -9.06
C VAL A 93 -12.12 9.07 -10.51
N ASN A 94 -12.26 10.24 -11.14
CA ASN A 94 -11.74 10.48 -12.49
C ASN A 94 -10.21 10.45 -12.49
N ILE A 95 -9.61 9.66 -13.38
CA ILE A 95 -8.15 9.45 -13.45
C ILE A 95 -7.42 10.47 -14.32
N ARG A 96 -8.11 11.45 -14.87
CA ARG A 96 -7.54 12.47 -15.77
C ARG A 96 -6.76 11.83 -16.93
N ASP A 97 -5.50 12.26 -17.14
CA ASP A 97 -4.65 11.78 -18.24
C ASP A 97 -3.84 10.52 -17.89
N LEU A 98 -3.95 9.97 -16.67
CA LEU A 98 -3.24 8.75 -16.27
C LEU A 98 -3.62 7.58 -17.19
N SER A 99 -2.68 6.70 -17.48
CA SER A 99 -2.98 5.42 -18.10
C SER A 99 -3.75 4.51 -17.14
N PHE A 100 -4.52 3.53 -17.65
CA PHE A 100 -5.20 2.57 -16.79
C PHE A 100 -4.22 1.72 -15.95
N GLU A 101 -3.02 1.46 -16.47
CA GLU A 101 -1.97 0.77 -15.73
C GLU A 101 -1.45 1.58 -14.53
N GLU A 102 -1.38 2.90 -14.62
CA GLU A 102 -1.07 3.75 -13.47
C GLU A 102 -2.25 3.84 -12.51
N ALA A 103 -3.44 4.01 -13.07
CA ALA A 103 -4.65 4.23 -12.29
C ALA A 103 -5.08 3.01 -11.47
N CYS A 104 -4.84 1.79 -11.93
CA CYS A 104 -5.13 0.59 -11.13
C CYS A 104 -4.18 0.42 -9.93
N ILE A 105 -3.12 1.23 -9.82
CA ILE A 105 -2.19 1.23 -8.69
C ILE A 105 -2.53 2.36 -7.68
N LEU A 106 -3.52 3.20 -7.96
CA LEU A 106 -3.90 4.30 -7.06
C LEU A 106 -4.33 3.80 -5.67
N GLU A 107 -5.00 2.66 -5.59
CA GLU A 107 -5.43 2.11 -4.31
C GLU A 107 -4.22 1.81 -3.40
N PRO A 108 -3.27 0.93 -3.76
CA PRO A 108 -2.11 0.68 -2.92
C PRO A 108 -1.17 1.91 -2.81
N MET A 109 -1.25 2.87 -3.73
CA MET A 109 -0.54 4.15 -3.60
C MET A 109 -1.17 5.02 -2.50
N GLY A 110 -2.49 5.00 -2.35
CA GLY A 110 -3.20 5.63 -1.24
C GLY A 110 -2.78 5.04 0.12
N VAL A 111 -2.60 3.72 0.18
CA VAL A 111 -2.07 3.04 1.37
C VAL A 111 -0.63 3.50 1.69
N ALA A 112 0.21 3.67 0.66
CA ALA A 112 1.56 4.20 0.83
C ALA A 112 1.55 5.67 1.31
N ALA A 113 0.63 6.48 0.79
CA ALA A 113 0.47 7.88 1.19
C ALA A 113 0.03 8.01 2.66
N ASP A 114 -0.92 7.19 3.11
CA ASP A 114 -1.34 7.12 4.51
C ASP A 114 -0.17 6.74 5.44
N LEU A 115 0.63 5.75 5.03
CA LEU A 115 1.81 5.33 5.80
C LEU A 115 2.81 6.48 5.98
N ILE A 116 3.06 7.27 4.93
CA ILE A 116 3.98 8.42 4.99
C ILE A 116 3.43 9.52 5.91
N LEU A 117 2.14 9.82 5.82
CA LEU A 117 1.50 10.81 6.69
C LEU A 117 1.50 10.35 8.16
N THR A 118 1.24 9.06 8.39
CA THR A 118 1.28 8.45 9.74
C THR A 118 2.69 8.47 10.33
N ALA A 119 3.71 8.19 9.51
CA ALA A 119 5.11 8.24 9.94
C ALA A 119 5.58 9.67 10.25
N ASP A 120 4.92 10.69 9.66
CA ASP A 120 5.20 12.11 9.92
C ASP A 120 6.69 12.41 9.68
N ILE A 121 7.12 12.16 8.43
CA ILE A 121 8.51 12.32 8.02
C ILE A 121 8.85 13.81 7.89
N HIS A 122 9.95 14.22 8.49
CA HIS A 122 10.47 15.57 8.45
C HIS A 122 11.79 15.69 7.69
N LEU A 123 12.18 16.92 7.42
CA LEU A 123 13.51 17.21 6.85
C LEU A 123 14.61 16.64 7.74
N ASN A 124 15.56 15.95 7.11
CA ASN A 124 16.74 15.38 7.75
C ASN A 124 16.47 14.11 8.59
N ASP A 125 15.28 13.50 8.50
CA ASP A 125 15.03 12.20 9.10
C ASP A 125 15.81 11.08 8.36
N ASP A 126 16.33 10.13 9.12
CA ASP A 126 16.80 8.84 8.62
C ASP A 126 15.62 7.88 8.65
N VAL A 127 15.33 7.28 7.51
CA VAL A 127 14.15 6.42 7.32
C VAL A 127 14.57 5.00 6.98
N LEU A 128 14.03 4.02 7.68
CA LEU A 128 14.17 2.60 7.36
C LEU A 128 12.87 2.05 6.80
N LEU A 129 12.90 1.49 5.61
CA LEU A 129 11.81 0.69 5.05
C LEU A 129 12.05 -0.80 5.36
N LEU A 130 11.14 -1.43 6.09
CA LEU A 130 11.08 -2.88 6.27
C LEU A 130 10.11 -3.49 5.26
N GLY A 131 10.65 -4.07 4.19
CA GLY A 131 9.91 -4.70 3.12
C GLY A 131 9.74 -3.83 1.87
N ALA A 132 10.44 -4.18 0.79
CA ALA A 132 10.38 -3.51 -0.51
C ALA A 132 9.30 -4.12 -1.43
N GLY A 133 8.08 -4.30 -0.90
CA GLY A 133 6.90 -4.60 -1.74
C GLY A 133 6.43 -3.36 -2.51
N PRO A 134 5.41 -3.48 -3.39
CA PRO A 134 4.91 -2.33 -4.16
C PRO A 134 4.57 -1.12 -3.29
N ILE A 135 3.84 -1.32 -2.19
CA ILE A 135 3.50 -0.24 -1.25
C ILE A 135 4.76 0.37 -0.63
N GLY A 136 5.70 -0.47 -0.16
CA GLY A 136 6.96 0.00 0.41
C GLY A 136 7.79 0.82 -0.58
N LEU A 137 7.90 0.37 -1.84
CA LEU A 137 8.62 1.08 -2.89
C LEU A 137 7.97 2.43 -3.26
N MET A 138 6.64 2.53 -3.22
CA MET A 138 5.94 3.81 -3.40
C MET A 138 6.14 4.72 -2.18
N ALA A 139 5.99 4.18 -0.97
CA ALA A 139 6.23 4.93 0.28
C ALA A 139 7.67 5.46 0.34
N MET A 140 8.66 4.67 -0.07
CA MET A 140 10.05 5.12 -0.12
C MET A 140 10.26 6.33 -1.03
N GLN A 141 9.67 6.32 -2.24
CA GLN A 141 9.74 7.46 -3.15
C GLN A 141 9.11 8.72 -2.52
N MET A 142 7.95 8.56 -1.87
CA MET A 142 7.30 9.65 -1.16
C MET A 142 8.14 10.14 0.03
N ALA A 143 8.74 9.24 0.82
CA ALA A 143 9.62 9.58 1.93
C ALA A 143 10.80 10.46 1.49
N LYS A 144 11.43 10.10 0.36
CA LYS A 144 12.52 10.90 -0.24
C LYS A 144 12.04 12.32 -0.58
N LYS A 145 10.85 12.44 -1.14
CA LYS A 145 10.24 13.75 -1.50
C LYS A 145 9.75 14.53 -0.28
N SER A 146 9.47 13.85 0.83
CA SER A 146 9.09 14.49 2.11
C SER A 146 10.30 15.04 2.88
N GLY A 147 11.52 14.79 2.42
CA GLY A 147 12.74 15.36 3.02
C GLY A 147 13.58 14.37 3.83
N ALA A 148 13.34 13.07 3.72
CA ALA A 148 14.22 12.07 4.30
C ALA A 148 15.66 12.30 3.85
N ARG A 149 16.59 12.35 4.82
CA ARG A 149 18.02 12.54 4.59
C ARG A 149 18.66 11.29 4.00
N HIS A 150 18.36 10.15 4.61
CA HIS A 150 18.90 8.86 4.25
C HIS A 150 17.81 7.80 4.29
N ILE A 151 17.72 6.97 3.27
CA ILE A 151 16.76 5.89 3.17
C ILE A 151 17.48 4.55 3.15
N TYR A 152 17.28 3.78 4.20
CA TYR A 152 17.67 2.39 4.30
C TYR A 152 16.52 1.49 3.88
N VAL A 153 16.81 0.43 3.11
CA VAL A 153 15.82 -0.57 2.71
C VAL A 153 16.25 -1.94 3.20
N ALA A 154 15.50 -2.54 4.11
CA ALA A 154 15.73 -3.89 4.58
C ALA A 154 14.87 -4.88 3.80
N GLN A 155 15.52 -5.76 3.03
CA GLN A 155 14.87 -6.70 2.13
C GLN A 155 15.65 -8.00 2.02
N HIS A 156 14.96 -9.12 1.76
CA HIS A 156 15.57 -10.42 1.51
C HIS A 156 16.30 -10.42 0.16
N SER A 157 17.54 -10.91 0.11
CA SER A 157 18.43 -10.87 -1.08
C SER A 157 17.86 -11.61 -2.31
N ARG A 158 16.97 -12.59 -2.11
CA ARG A 158 16.31 -13.31 -3.21
C ARG A 158 15.36 -12.44 -4.04
N SER A 159 14.88 -11.32 -3.49
CA SER A 159 13.91 -10.43 -4.16
C SER A 159 14.61 -9.42 -5.07
N LYS A 160 15.35 -9.91 -6.06
CA LYS A 160 16.26 -9.10 -6.90
C LYS A 160 15.57 -7.89 -7.53
N ALA A 161 14.45 -8.10 -8.23
CA ALA A 161 13.73 -7.01 -8.88
C ALA A 161 13.30 -5.89 -7.92
N ARG A 162 12.93 -6.24 -6.68
CA ARG A 162 12.56 -5.25 -5.65
C ARG A 162 13.76 -4.48 -5.13
N VAL A 163 14.91 -5.15 -5.00
CA VAL A 163 16.19 -4.53 -4.63
C VAL A 163 16.63 -3.56 -5.72
N ASP A 164 16.59 -3.99 -6.99
CA ASP A 164 16.97 -3.16 -8.13
C ASP A 164 16.09 -1.90 -8.22
N LEU A 165 14.78 -2.05 -7.98
CA LEU A 165 13.86 -0.92 -7.94
C LEU A 165 14.10 -0.01 -6.73
N ALA A 166 14.42 -0.55 -5.57
CA ALA A 166 14.78 0.26 -4.41
C ALA A 166 16.01 1.14 -4.73
N CYS A 167 17.06 0.57 -5.33
CA CYS A 167 18.22 1.32 -5.78
C CYS A 167 17.86 2.37 -6.85
N LYS A 168 17.07 1.98 -7.87
CA LYS A 168 16.59 2.89 -8.92
C LYS A 168 15.84 4.09 -8.35
N PHE A 169 15.01 3.88 -7.32
CA PHE A 169 14.19 4.91 -6.70
C PHE A 169 14.93 5.72 -5.62
N GLY A 170 16.21 5.46 -5.42
CA GLY A 170 17.08 6.27 -4.58
C GLY A 170 17.17 5.79 -3.13
N ALA A 171 17.10 4.49 -2.87
CA ALA A 171 17.59 3.93 -1.61
C ALA A 171 19.08 4.24 -1.47
N ASP A 172 19.47 4.77 -0.33
CA ASP A 172 20.88 5.10 -0.07
C ASP A 172 21.64 3.83 0.36
N ASP A 173 20.97 2.92 1.10
CA ASP A 173 21.53 1.61 1.48
C ASP A 173 20.46 0.51 1.37
N VAL A 174 20.89 -0.70 0.95
CA VAL A 174 20.05 -1.90 0.96
C VAL A 174 20.68 -2.94 1.90
N ILE A 175 19.94 -3.31 2.95
CA ILE A 175 20.34 -4.26 3.98
C ILE A 175 19.68 -5.60 3.71
N PHE A 176 20.47 -6.65 3.49
CA PHE A 176 19.95 -7.98 3.20
C PHE A 176 19.64 -8.76 4.48
N THR A 177 18.36 -8.81 4.87
CA THR A 177 17.90 -9.41 6.13
C THR A 177 18.17 -10.91 6.29
N ASP A 178 18.52 -11.61 5.22
CA ASP A 178 18.95 -13.01 5.22
C ASP A 178 20.47 -13.19 5.35
N LYS A 179 21.24 -12.11 5.30
CA LYS A 179 22.71 -12.12 5.36
C LYS A 179 23.25 -11.27 6.49
N GLU A 180 22.51 -10.27 6.91
CA GLU A 180 22.95 -9.24 7.85
C GLU A 180 21.99 -9.15 9.04
N ASN A 181 22.54 -8.90 10.21
CA ASN A 181 21.73 -8.62 11.39
C ASN A 181 21.44 -7.12 11.45
N LEU A 182 20.18 -6.76 11.23
CA LEU A 182 19.73 -5.37 11.19
C LEU A 182 19.98 -4.61 12.52
N GLU A 183 19.88 -5.29 13.68
CA GLU A 183 20.19 -4.67 14.98
C GLU A 183 21.66 -4.29 15.15
N LYS A 184 22.54 -4.95 14.40
CA LYS A 184 23.99 -4.69 14.42
C LYS A 184 24.45 -3.84 13.24
N TYR A 185 23.52 -3.41 12.38
CA TYR A 185 23.86 -2.57 11.25
C TYR A 185 24.43 -1.23 11.76
N PRO A 186 25.56 -0.75 11.21
CA PRO A 186 26.27 0.42 11.72
C PRO A 186 25.57 1.72 11.27
N PHE A 187 24.34 1.97 11.72
CA PHE A 187 23.67 3.23 11.43
C PHE A 187 24.49 4.41 11.96
N PRO A 188 24.83 5.42 11.13
CA PRO A 188 25.67 6.54 11.53
C PRO A 188 25.19 7.34 12.73
N ARG A 189 23.85 7.33 12.98
CA ARG A 189 23.21 7.97 14.14
C ARG A 189 22.82 6.98 15.24
N GLY A 190 23.31 5.74 15.18
CA GLY A 190 23.00 4.69 16.14
C GLY A 190 21.66 3.99 15.92
N GLY A 191 20.87 4.45 14.98
CA GLY A 191 19.55 3.95 14.57
C GLY A 191 18.94 4.88 13.53
N VAL A 192 17.62 4.81 13.36
CA VAL A 192 16.84 5.62 12.40
C VAL A 192 15.72 6.39 13.12
N ASP A 193 15.28 7.50 12.53
CA ASP A 193 14.25 8.35 13.13
C ASP A 193 12.84 7.82 12.83
N LYS A 194 12.65 7.21 11.65
CA LYS A 194 11.37 6.66 11.21
C LYS A 194 11.55 5.24 10.67
N VAL A 195 10.65 4.35 11.03
CA VAL A 195 10.58 3.00 10.44
C VAL A 195 9.22 2.81 9.78
N LEU A 196 9.24 2.49 8.48
CA LEU A 196 8.07 2.15 7.68
C LEU A 196 7.96 0.63 7.58
N VAL A 197 7.03 0.02 8.31
CA VAL A 197 6.86 -1.44 8.34
C VAL A 197 5.78 -1.85 7.35
N THR A 198 6.20 -2.35 6.19
CA THR A 198 5.33 -2.96 5.17
C THR A 198 5.51 -4.48 5.09
N SER A 199 6.31 -5.03 5.98
CA SER A 199 6.54 -6.45 6.22
C SER A 199 5.55 -6.99 7.28
N PRO A 200 5.51 -8.31 7.55
CA PRO A 200 4.58 -8.88 8.53
C PRO A 200 4.71 -8.27 9.94
N PRO A 201 3.63 -8.28 10.74
CA PRO A 201 3.62 -7.71 12.11
C PRO A 201 4.74 -8.20 13.03
N SER A 202 5.25 -9.41 12.81
CA SER A 202 6.38 -9.97 13.57
C SER A 202 7.67 -9.15 13.46
N THR A 203 7.79 -8.23 12.49
CA THR A 203 8.96 -7.37 12.34
C THR A 203 8.89 -6.07 13.15
N ILE A 204 7.79 -5.80 13.85
CA ILE A 204 7.60 -4.58 14.66
C ILE A 204 8.61 -4.54 15.82
N ASP A 205 8.89 -5.67 16.47
CA ASP A 205 9.91 -5.72 17.54
C ASP A 205 11.29 -5.27 17.01
N LEU A 206 11.71 -5.84 15.90
CA LEU A 206 12.96 -5.44 15.23
C LEU A 206 12.96 -3.94 14.86
N ALA A 207 11.85 -3.41 14.39
CA ALA A 207 11.69 -1.99 14.10
C ALA A 207 11.96 -1.13 15.35
N THR A 208 11.40 -1.50 16.51
CA THR A 208 11.62 -0.75 17.76
C THR A 208 13.06 -0.75 18.22
N ARG A 209 13.80 -1.85 17.99
CA ARG A 209 15.19 -2.00 18.42
C ARG A 209 16.14 -1.06 17.66
N VAL A 210 15.85 -0.80 16.40
CA VAL A 210 16.70 0.07 15.53
C VAL A 210 16.21 1.52 15.47
N THR A 211 15.09 1.84 16.14
CA THR A 211 14.55 3.20 16.18
C THR A 211 15.26 4.06 17.22
N ASN A 212 15.67 5.26 16.85
CA ASN A 212 16.28 6.25 17.74
C ASN A 212 15.30 6.73 18.82
N PRO A 213 15.78 7.26 19.96
CA PRO A 213 14.93 7.90 20.94
C PRO A 213 14.04 9.01 20.34
N GLY A 214 12.74 8.97 20.65
CA GLY A 214 11.73 9.87 20.08
C GLY A 214 11.26 9.52 18.67
N GLY A 215 11.80 8.46 18.07
CA GLY A 215 11.42 8.05 16.72
C GLY A 215 10.06 7.37 16.63
N LYS A 216 9.63 7.10 15.39
CA LYS A 216 8.32 6.50 15.08
C LYS A 216 8.47 5.21 14.28
N VAL A 217 7.66 4.22 14.65
CA VAL A 217 7.42 2.98 13.90
C VAL A 217 6.00 3.02 13.37
N ALA A 218 5.83 3.31 12.09
CA ALA A 218 4.54 3.27 11.40
C ALA A 218 4.40 1.93 10.68
N PHE A 219 3.27 1.22 10.86
CA PHE A 219 3.06 -0.10 10.29
C PHE A 219 1.69 -0.23 9.63
N LEU A 220 1.61 -1.04 8.57
CA LEU A 220 0.38 -1.35 7.83
C LEU A 220 0.18 -2.85 7.59
N GLY A 221 1.12 -3.69 8.01
CA GLY A 221 1.06 -5.13 7.76
C GLY A 221 -0.15 -5.78 8.41
N ILE A 222 -1.01 -6.43 7.60
CA ILE A 222 -2.14 -7.23 8.08
C ILE A 222 -1.70 -8.68 8.21
N GLY A 223 -2.05 -9.32 9.31
CA GLY A 223 -1.89 -10.74 9.55
C GLY A 223 -3.21 -11.39 9.94
N TYR A 224 -3.31 -12.72 9.82
CA TYR A 224 -4.48 -13.49 10.22
C TYR A 224 -4.11 -14.52 11.29
N GLY A 225 -5.01 -14.73 12.26
CA GLY A 225 -4.76 -15.60 13.40
C GLY A 225 -3.52 -15.16 14.18
N ASP A 226 -2.63 -16.10 14.54
CA ASP A 226 -1.42 -15.78 15.30
C ASP A 226 -0.43 -14.88 14.56
N ARG A 227 -0.49 -14.81 13.23
CA ARG A 227 0.34 -13.92 12.42
C ARG A 227 -0.05 -12.44 12.55
N ALA A 228 -1.23 -12.14 13.09
CA ALA A 228 -1.66 -10.77 13.39
C ALA A 228 -1.06 -10.22 14.68
N LYS A 229 -0.48 -11.09 15.51
CA LYS A 229 0.10 -10.71 16.79
C LYS A 229 1.52 -10.19 16.62
N ALA A 230 1.83 -9.07 17.27
CA ALA A 230 3.17 -8.54 17.43
C ALA A 230 3.55 -8.54 18.91
N THR A 231 4.76 -8.99 19.22
CA THR A 231 5.34 -8.90 20.57
C THR A 231 6.57 -8.03 20.49
N PHE A 232 6.75 -7.11 21.43
CA PHE A 232 7.90 -6.22 21.49
C PHE A 232 8.31 -5.95 22.94
N ASP A 233 9.55 -5.53 23.15
CA ASP A 233 10.06 -5.13 24.45
C ASP A 233 9.52 -3.75 24.83
N SER A 234 8.58 -3.72 25.80
CA SER A 234 7.95 -2.49 26.27
C SER A 234 8.95 -1.51 26.89
N ASN A 235 10.04 -1.98 27.50
CA ASN A 235 11.05 -1.11 28.09
C ASN A 235 11.81 -0.34 27.00
N ILE A 236 12.10 -0.95 25.86
CA ILE A 236 12.72 -0.24 24.74
C ILE A 236 11.82 0.92 24.29
N VAL A 237 10.54 0.65 24.08
CA VAL A 237 9.56 1.66 23.65
C VAL A 237 9.42 2.77 24.70
N HIS A 238 9.27 2.41 25.98
CA HIS A 238 9.14 3.36 27.08
C HIS A 238 10.37 4.24 27.27
N LEU A 239 11.54 3.62 27.45
CA LEU A 239 12.78 4.33 27.77
C LEU A 239 13.28 5.21 26.64
N ARG A 240 13.04 4.81 25.37
CA ARG A 240 13.38 5.59 24.19
C ARG A 240 12.26 6.52 23.71
N LYS A 241 11.08 6.51 24.37
CA LYS A 241 9.91 7.33 23.96
C LYS A 241 9.51 7.10 22.48
N ILE A 242 9.57 5.85 22.03
CA ILE A 242 9.21 5.48 20.66
C ILE A 242 7.68 5.46 20.53
N SER A 243 7.17 5.96 19.41
CA SER A 243 5.76 5.80 19.04
C SER A 243 5.60 4.62 18.08
N ILE A 244 4.66 3.71 18.36
CA ILE A 244 4.24 2.66 17.44
C ILE A 244 2.83 3.02 16.98
N ILE A 245 2.64 3.22 15.66
CA ILE A 245 1.40 3.78 15.11
C ILE A 245 0.93 2.91 13.93
N GLY A 246 -0.34 2.48 13.97
CA GLY A 246 -1.00 1.82 12.86
C GLY A 246 -1.37 2.81 11.76
N SER A 247 -1.11 2.46 10.53
CA SER A 247 -1.56 3.15 9.32
C SER A 247 -2.67 2.33 8.68
N ASN A 248 -3.78 2.96 8.36
CA ASN A 248 -4.91 2.34 7.68
C ASN A 248 -5.62 3.34 6.76
N ALA A 249 -5.51 3.15 5.46
CA ALA A 249 -6.11 4.02 4.46
C ALA A 249 -7.61 3.74 4.21
N ILE A 250 -8.34 3.32 5.22
CA ILE A 250 -9.81 3.16 5.21
C ILE A 250 -10.41 4.09 6.28
N PRO A 251 -11.26 5.04 5.88
CA PRO A 251 -11.73 5.34 4.53
C PRO A 251 -10.62 5.85 3.61
N ALA A 252 -10.71 5.53 2.31
CA ALA A 252 -9.77 6.03 1.31
C ALA A 252 -9.99 7.53 1.08
N LEU A 253 -8.93 8.32 1.17
CA LEU A 253 -8.98 9.78 1.11
C LEU A 253 -7.91 10.36 0.16
N TYR A 254 -7.13 9.51 -0.50
CA TYR A 254 -5.84 9.94 -1.04
C TYR A 254 -5.77 9.94 -2.58
N PHE A 255 -6.75 9.41 -3.32
CA PHE A 255 -6.67 9.32 -4.78
C PHE A 255 -6.40 10.64 -5.48
N PRO A 256 -7.08 11.76 -5.17
CA PRO A 256 -6.75 13.04 -5.82
C PRO A 256 -5.29 13.45 -5.63
N ARG A 257 -4.77 13.31 -4.40
CA ARG A 257 -3.36 13.60 -4.09
C ARG A 257 -2.40 12.64 -4.81
N CYS A 258 -2.74 11.36 -4.88
CA CYS A 258 -1.94 10.36 -5.60
C CYS A 258 -1.90 10.64 -7.10
N ILE A 259 -3.01 11.07 -7.70
CA ILE A 259 -3.06 11.50 -9.10
C ILE A 259 -2.11 12.69 -9.33
N ASP A 260 -2.17 13.72 -8.47
CA ASP A 260 -1.28 14.88 -8.55
C ASP A 260 0.21 14.48 -8.46
N LEU A 261 0.56 13.52 -7.59
CA LEU A 261 1.92 13.01 -7.45
C LEU A 261 2.40 12.24 -8.69
N LEU A 262 1.50 11.48 -9.34
CA LEU A 262 1.81 10.77 -10.58
C LEU A 262 1.99 11.74 -11.75
N GLU A 263 1.08 12.70 -11.92
CA GLU A 263 1.17 13.73 -12.97
C GLU A 263 2.43 14.59 -12.83
N ALA A 264 2.84 14.87 -11.60
CA ALA A 264 4.09 15.58 -11.30
C ALA A 264 5.36 14.71 -11.46
N GLY A 265 5.23 13.43 -11.78
CA GLY A 265 6.36 12.49 -11.90
C GLY A 265 7.11 12.26 -10.58
N MET A 266 6.46 12.50 -9.45
CA MET A 266 7.07 12.34 -8.13
C MET A 266 7.17 10.88 -7.68
N VAL A 267 6.30 10.01 -8.20
CA VAL A 267 6.26 8.57 -7.94
C VAL A 267 6.19 7.80 -9.25
N ASP A 268 7.12 6.90 -9.48
CA ASP A 268 7.16 6.00 -10.64
C ASP A 268 6.45 4.68 -10.27
N VAL A 269 5.19 4.53 -10.65
CA VAL A 269 4.42 3.29 -10.45
C VAL A 269 4.54 2.35 -11.65
N LYS A 270 4.83 2.85 -12.85
CA LYS A 270 4.97 2.02 -14.06
C LYS A 270 6.08 0.99 -13.91
N SER A 271 7.20 1.39 -13.36
CA SER A 271 8.34 0.50 -13.11
C SER A 271 8.04 -0.64 -12.11
N LEU A 272 6.98 -0.52 -11.32
CA LEU A 272 6.56 -1.59 -10.40
C LEU A 272 5.89 -2.76 -11.14
N ILE A 273 5.33 -2.53 -12.33
CA ILE A 273 4.56 -3.53 -13.08
C ILE A 273 5.53 -4.55 -13.69
N SER A 274 5.65 -5.70 -13.04
CA SER A 274 6.52 -6.79 -13.46
C SER A 274 5.80 -7.83 -14.34
N HIS A 275 4.49 -7.97 -14.19
CA HIS A 275 3.69 -8.98 -14.90
C HIS A 275 2.38 -8.39 -15.40
N ARG A 276 1.99 -8.81 -16.60
CA ARG A 276 0.68 -8.54 -17.20
C ARG A 276 0.05 -9.86 -17.60
N PHE A 277 -1.25 -9.99 -17.37
CA PHE A 277 -2.00 -11.20 -17.71
C PHE A 277 -3.44 -10.85 -18.13
N LYS A 278 -4.13 -11.76 -18.78
CA LYS A 278 -5.55 -11.65 -19.14
C LYS A 278 -6.42 -12.30 -18.05
N LEU A 279 -7.70 -11.96 -18.02
CA LEU A 279 -8.63 -12.49 -17.03
C LEU A 279 -8.70 -14.03 -17.06
N GLU A 280 -8.73 -14.60 -18.25
CA GLU A 280 -8.74 -16.07 -18.46
C GLU A 280 -7.52 -16.78 -17.89
N ASP A 281 -6.38 -16.10 -17.82
CA ASP A 281 -5.11 -16.64 -17.32
C ASP A 281 -4.94 -16.49 -15.81
N LEU A 282 -5.88 -15.87 -15.11
CA LEU A 282 -5.73 -15.47 -13.71
C LEU A 282 -5.21 -16.57 -12.76
N PRO A 283 -5.73 -17.83 -12.78
CA PRO A 283 -5.25 -18.88 -11.89
C PRO A 283 -3.77 -19.21 -12.14
N THR A 284 -3.38 -19.33 -13.42
CA THR A 284 -2.01 -19.64 -13.82
C THR A 284 -1.07 -18.46 -13.52
N ALA A 285 -1.49 -17.23 -13.83
CA ALA A 285 -0.73 -16.01 -13.59
C ALA A 285 -0.47 -15.79 -12.09
N MET A 286 -1.43 -16.03 -11.22
CA MET A 286 -1.24 -15.95 -9.77
C MET A 286 -0.20 -16.98 -9.28
N ALA A 287 -0.27 -18.23 -9.76
CA ALA A 287 0.70 -19.26 -9.40
C ALA A 287 2.12 -18.89 -9.86
N GLN A 288 2.24 -18.42 -11.11
CA GLN A 288 3.52 -17.95 -11.65
C GLN A 288 4.08 -16.79 -10.85
N TYR A 289 3.30 -15.75 -10.59
CA TYR A 289 3.71 -14.59 -9.78
C TYR A 289 4.22 -14.99 -8.41
N LEU A 290 3.57 -15.96 -7.75
CA LEU A 290 3.99 -16.45 -6.44
C LEU A 290 5.29 -17.29 -6.49
N ALA A 291 5.55 -17.96 -7.60
CA ALA A 291 6.76 -18.76 -7.81
C ALA A 291 7.99 -17.89 -8.15
N GLU A 292 7.81 -16.82 -8.90
CA GLU A 292 8.89 -15.95 -9.41
C GLU A 292 9.28 -14.83 -8.43
N LYS A 293 9.62 -15.19 -7.18
CA LYS A 293 9.92 -14.23 -6.10
C LYS A 293 11.10 -13.31 -6.36
N ASP A 294 11.99 -13.68 -7.25
CA ASP A 294 13.15 -12.88 -7.68
C ASP A 294 12.75 -11.77 -8.67
N LYS A 295 11.68 -11.96 -9.45
CA LYS A 295 11.21 -11.03 -10.48
C LYS A 295 9.90 -10.32 -10.09
N ALA A 296 9.09 -10.93 -9.24
CA ALA A 296 7.74 -10.48 -8.94
C ALA A 296 7.72 -9.22 -8.06
N VAL A 297 7.17 -8.14 -8.59
CA VAL A 297 6.91 -6.89 -7.87
C VAL A 297 5.42 -6.60 -7.84
N LYS A 298 4.80 -6.26 -8.97
CA LYS A 298 3.36 -6.04 -9.13
C LYS A 298 2.87 -6.73 -10.39
N ALA A 299 1.81 -7.50 -10.26
CA ALA A 299 1.09 -8.07 -11.41
C ALA A 299 -0.22 -7.30 -11.60
N ILE A 300 -0.57 -7.05 -12.86
CA ILE A 300 -1.84 -6.43 -13.24
C ILE A 300 -2.56 -7.29 -14.27
N MET A 301 -3.89 -7.29 -14.19
CA MET A 301 -4.75 -7.84 -15.23
C MET A 301 -5.06 -6.74 -16.24
N VAL A 302 -4.97 -7.07 -17.52
CA VAL A 302 -5.28 -6.16 -18.62
C VAL A 302 -6.41 -6.76 -19.45
N ASN A 303 -7.52 -6.05 -19.57
CA ASN A 303 -8.60 -6.37 -20.50
C ASN A 303 -8.35 -5.58 -21.79
N GLU A 304 -8.32 -6.29 -22.94
CA GLU A 304 -8.22 -5.67 -24.27
C GLU A 304 -9.56 -5.03 -24.67
#